data_209c2a78873fcab3263cd774dc36bb48
#
_entry.id   209c2a78873fcab3263cd774dc36bb48
#
_cell.length_a   1.000
_cell.length_b   1.000
_cell.length_c   1.000
_cell.angle_alpha   90.00
_cell.angle_beta   90.00
_cell.angle_gamma   90.00
#
_symmetry.space_group_name_H-M   'P 1'
#
loop_
_entity.id
_entity.type
_entity.pdbx_description
1 polymer ?
#
loop_
_entity_poly.entity_id
_entity_poly.type
_entity_poly.pdbx_seq_one_letter_code
_entity_poly.pdbx_strand_id
1 'polypeptide(L)'
;MEIEVYDTYATSEKGIKIHFDVMLPIGENEGKASNYAQDFINIIAESTDSVKLDSCKFCHTEEAKAEVSEKVEKDGYCIVPINNC
;
A
#
# COMPACT_ATOMS: atom_id res chain seq x y z
N MET A 1 -0.57 10.29 -15.31
CA MET A 1 0.39 9.20 -15.02
C MET A 1 -0.34 7.90 -14.76
N GLU A 2 0.03 6.86 -15.46
CA GLU A 2 -0.55 5.56 -15.22
C GLU A 2 0.23 4.83 -14.13
N ILE A 3 -0.47 4.16 -13.22
CA ILE A 3 0.12 3.49 -12.08
C ILE A 3 -0.38 2.07 -11.95
N GLU A 4 0.39 1.27 -11.22
CA GLU A 4 0.00 -0.09 -10.83
C GLU A 4 -0.55 -0.04 -9.42
N VAL A 5 -1.69 -0.68 -9.20
CA VAL A 5 -2.33 -0.72 -7.89
C VAL A 5 -2.20 -2.11 -7.31
N TYR A 6 -1.65 -2.19 -6.10
CA TYR A 6 -1.46 -3.45 -5.38
C TYR A 6 -2.40 -3.48 -4.18
N ASP A 7 -3.31 -4.45 -4.20
CA ASP A 7 -4.29 -4.65 -3.14
C ASP A 7 -3.60 -5.30 -1.95
N THR A 8 -3.68 -4.66 -0.79
CA THR A 8 -2.86 -5.05 0.35
C THR A 8 -3.70 -5.23 1.61
N TYR A 9 -3.47 -6.33 2.31
CA TYR A 9 -4.17 -6.67 3.54
C TYR A 9 -3.18 -6.95 4.65
N ALA A 10 -3.53 -6.50 5.84
CA ALA A 10 -2.74 -6.74 7.04
C ALA A 10 -3.68 -6.99 8.22
N THR A 11 -3.16 -7.61 9.28
CA THR A 11 -3.96 -7.91 10.46
C THR A 11 -3.16 -7.55 11.70
N SER A 12 -3.80 -6.83 12.63
CA SER A 12 -3.18 -6.49 13.89
C SER A 12 -3.22 -7.68 14.84
N GLU A 13 -2.43 -7.62 15.91
CA GLU A 13 -2.41 -8.62 16.94
C GLU A 13 -3.79 -8.83 17.58
N LYS A 14 -4.59 -7.77 17.62
CA LYS A 14 -5.96 -7.84 18.15
C LYS A 14 -6.99 -8.31 17.12
N GLY A 15 -6.54 -8.68 15.93
CA GLY A 15 -7.43 -9.19 14.90
C GLY A 15 -8.09 -8.14 14.03
N ILE A 16 -7.66 -6.88 14.13
CA ILE A 16 -8.21 -5.81 13.29
C ILE A 16 -7.65 -5.95 11.89
N LYS A 17 -8.55 -5.99 10.91
CA LYS A 17 -8.17 -6.07 9.50
C LYS A 17 -7.89 -4.69 8.96
N ILE A 18 -6.79 -4.57 8.22
CA ILE A 18 -6.36 -3.32 7.61
C ILE A 18 -6.26 -3.57 6.11
N HIS A 19 -6.87 -2.69 5.33
CA HIS A 19 -6.85 -2.79 3.87
C HIS A 19 -6.38 -1.46 3.28
N PHE A 20 -5.40 -1.52 2.39
CA PHE A 20 -4.92 -0.32 1.71
C PHE A 20 -4.36 -0.69 0.34
N ASP A 21 -4.27 0.33 -0.52
CA ASP A 21 -3.65 0.16 -1.83
C ASP A 21 -2.26 0.76 -1.83
N VAL A 22 -1.30 0.02 -2.38
CA VAL A 22 0.04 0.53 -2.66
C VAL A 22 0.08 0.84 -4.16
N MET A 23 0.35 2.08 -4.50
CA MET A 23 0.37 2.54 -5.88
C MET A 23 1.79 2.85 -6.31
N LEU A 24 2.21 2.25 -7.42
CA LEU A 24 3.57 2.35 -7.94
C LEU A 24 3.57 2.77 -9.40
N PRO A 25 4.67 3.36 -9.88
CA PRO A 25 4.82 3.59 -11.32
C PRO A 25 4.79 2.27 -12.07
N ILE A 26 4.37 2.31 -13.33
CA ILE A 26 4.36 1.13 -14.19
C ILE A 26 5.79 0.58 -14.30
N GLY A 27 5.90 -0.74 -14.23
CA GLY A 27 7.19 -1.42 -14.38
C GLY A 27 7.86 -1.82 -13.08
N GLU A 28 7.29 -1.44 -11.94
CA GLU A 28 7.77 -1.92 -10.66
C GLU A 28 7.23 -3.33 -10.42
N ASN A 29 7.65 -3.97 -9.34
CA ASN A 29 7.23 -5.34 -9.10
C ASN A 29 6.56 -5.51 -7.74
N GLU A 30 5.97 -6.67 -7.56
CA GLU A 30 5.26 -7.01 -6.34
C GLU A 30 6.16 -7.00 -5.10
N GLY A 31 7.42 -7.38 -5.27
CA GLY A 31 8.38 -7.34 -4.18
C GLY A 31 8.59 -5.92 -3.65
N LYS A 32 8.66 -4.95 -4.56
CA LYS A 32 8.82 -3.56 -4.17
C LYS A 32 7.55 -3.03 -3.48
N ALA A 33 6.39 -3.42 -4.00
CA ALA A 33 5.11 -3.06 -3.37
C ALA A 33 5.05 -3.61 -1.94
N SER A 34 5.47 -4.86 -1.75
CA SER A 34 5.49 -5.49 -0.43
C SER A 34 6.43 -4.78 0.53
N ASN A 35 7.57 -4.31 0.05
CA ASN A 35 8.51 -3.56 0.88
C ASN A 35 7.90 -2.23 1.36
N TYR A 36 7.24 -1.50 0.49
CA TYR A 36 6.57 -0.26 0.87
C TYR A 36 5.42 -0.54 1.84
N ALA A 37 4.68 -1.63 1.60
CA ALA A 37 3.59 -2.03 2.48
C ALA A 37 4.12 -2.35 3.87
N GLN A 38 5.24 -3.06 3.95
CA GLN A 38 5.84 -3.43 5.23
C GLN A 38 6.33 -2.18 5.98
N ASP A 39 6.91 -1.23 5.28
CA ASP A 39 7.35 0.03 5.89
C ASP A 39 6.15 0.79 6.47
N PHE A 40 5.06 0.84 5.75
CA PHE A 40 3.84 1.50 6.21
C PHE A 40 3.27 0.82 7.46
N ILE A 41 3.24 -0.51 7.45
CA ILE A 41 2.76 -1.30 8.58
C ILE A 41 3.64 -1.06 9.81
N ASN A 42 4.95 -0.97 9.63
CA ASN A 42 5.88 -0.72 10.73
C ASN A 42 5.61 0.64 11.38
N ILE A 43 5.25 1.63 10.59
CA ILE A 43 4.91 2.95 11.10
C ILE A 43 3.64 2.88 11.96
N ILE A 44 2.63 2.17 11.48
CA ILE A 44 1.38 1.99 12.21
C ILE A 44 1.63 1.22 13.51
N ALA A 45 2.43 0.17 13.44
CA ALA A 45 2.69 -0.71 14.59
C ALA A 45 3.46 -0.02 15.71
N GLU A 46 4.24 1.02 15.42
CA GLU A 46 5.01 1.74 16.43
C GLU A 46 4.15 2.32 17.54
N SER A 47 2.94 2.69 17.24
CA SER A 47 2.05 3.34 18.21
C SER A 47 1.02 2.40 18.82
N THR A 48 0.98 1.15 18.37
CA THR A 48 -0.05 0.21 18.82
C THR A 48 0.50 -1.21 18.93
N ASP A 49 -0.26 -2.17 18.40
CA ASP A 49 0.09 -3.58 18.42
C ASP A 49 0.98 -3.96 17.25
N SER A 50 1.50 -5.15 17.30
CA SER A 50 2.14 -5.77 16.13
C SER A 50 1.12 -5.90 15.01
N VAL A 51 1.56 -5.63 13.80
CA VAL A 51 0.72 -5.76 12.60
C VAL A 51 1.46 -6.65 11.61
N LYS A 52 0.74 -7.63 11.08
CA LYS A 52 1.32 -8.58 10.14
C LYS A 52 0.78 -8.33 8.74
N LEU A 53 1.68 -8.29 7.75
CA LEU A 53 1.29 -8.21 6.35
C LEU A 53 0.78 -9.58 5.90
N ASP A 54 -0.47 -9.64 5.48
CA ASP A 54 -1.08 -10.89 5.02
C ASP A 54 -0.90 -11.11 3.52
N SER A 55 -1.12 -10.07 2.72
CA SER A 55 -0.94 -10.17 1.28
C SER A 55 -0.76 -8.79 0.67
N CYS A 56 -0.08 -8.77 -0.48
CA CYS A 56 0.12 -7.56 -1.27
C CYS A 56 0.20 -8.03 -2.72
N LYS A 57 -0.89 -7.88 -3.47
CA LYS A 57 -0.98 -8.45 -4.81
C LYS A 57 -1.40 -7.41 -5.83
N PHE A 58 -0.82 -7.52 -7.01
CA PHE A 58 -1.22 -6.69 -8.14
C PHE A 58 -2.71 -6.85 -8.41
N CYS A 59 -3.41 -5.73 -8.50
CA CYS A 59 -4.84 -5.71 -8.77
C CYS A 59 -5.14 -5.23 -10.19
N HIS A 60 -4.70 -4.03 -10.51
CA HIS A 60 -4.97 -3.43 -11.82
C HIS A 60 -4.08 -2.21 -12.03
N THR A 61 -4.12 -1.66 -13.25
CA THR A 61 -3.52 -0.35 -13.52
C THR A 61 -4.63 0.68 -13.62
N GLU A 62 -4.29 1.91 -13.33
CA GLU A 62 -5.25 3.01 -13.50
C GLU A 62 -4.53 4.32 -13.72
N GLU A 63 -5.27 5.32 -14.16
CA GLU A 63 -4.75 6.68 -14.30
C GLU A 63 -4.77 7.35 -12.94
N ALA A 64 -3.62 7.79 -12.46
CA ALA A 64 -3.50 8.40 -11.15
C ALA A 64 -4.13 9.79 -11.13
N LYS A 65 -4.82 10.11 -10.04
CA LYS A 65 -5.29 11.47 -9.77
C LYS A 65 -4.07 12.35 -9.47
N ALA A 66 -4.23 13.65 -9.58
CA ALA A 66 -3.12 14.59 -9.37
C ALA A 66 -2.40 14.39 -8.05
N GLU A 67 -3.14 14.19 -6.97
CA GLU A 67 -2.58 13.98 -5.63
C GLU A 67 -1.72 12.73 -5.56
N VAL A 68 -2.17 11.65 -6.19
CA VAL A 68 -1.44 10.39 -6.23
C VAL A 68 -0.20 10.53 -7.11
N SER A 69 -0.34 11.16 -8.27
CA SER A 69 0.80 11.39 -9.17
C SER A 69 1.91 12.15 -8.47
N GLU A 70 1.56 13.20 -7.73
CA GLU A 70 2.55 13.99 -7.00
C GLU A 70 3.31 13.15 -5.99
N LYS A 71 2.62 12.31 -5.24
CA LYS A 71 3.26 11.45 -4.25
C LYS A 71 4.14 10.39 -4.88
N VAL A 72 3.67 9.79 -5.97
CA VAL A 72 4.45 8.78 -6.68
C VAL A 72 5.71 9.39 -7.26
N GLU A 73 5.63 10.60 -7.83
CA GLU A 73 6.81 11.27 -8.37
C GLU A 73 7.79 11.69 -7.29
N LYS A 74 7.29 12.12 -6.14
CA LYS A 74 8.13 12.59 -5.05
C LYS A 74 8.73 11.46 -4.23
N ASP A 75 7.91 10.48 -3.84
CA ASP A 75 8.31 9.43 -2.90
C ASP A 75 8.56 8.08 -3.56
N GLY A 76 8.16 7.92 -4.81
CA GLY A 76 8.28 6.65 -5.53
C GLY A 76 7.06 5.75 -5.35
N TYR A 77 6.11 6.13 -4.50
CA TYR A 77 4.91 5.35 -4.23
C TYR A 77 3.86 6.20 -3.54
N CYS A 78 2.65 5.67 -3.47
CA CYS A 78 1.58 6.29 -2.70
C CYS A 78 0.77 5.19 -2.04
N ILE A 79 0.41 5.39 -0.77
CA ILE A 79 -0.44 4.45 -0.05
C ILE A 79 -1.78 5.11 0.22
N VAL A 80 -2.86 4.43 -0.16
CA VAL A 80 -4.22 4.93 0.01
C VAL A 80 -4.99 3.96 0.90
N PRO A 81 -5.28 4.33 2.15
CA PRO A 81 -6.08 3.48 3.03
C PRO A 81 -7.48 3.29 2.47
N ILE A 82 -8.00 2.08 2.60
CA ILE A 82 -9.34 1.75 2.15
C ILE A 82 -10.17 1.33 3.36
N ASN A 83 -11.30 2.00 3.54
CA ASN A 83 -12.21 1.68 4.62
C ASN A 83 -13.36 0.85 4.08
N ASN A 84 -13.87 -0.04 4.90
CA ASN A 84 -15.08 -0.80 4.56
C ASN A 84 -14.91 -1.72 3.35
N CYS A 85 -13.91 -2.52 3.39
CA CYS A 85 -13.70 -3.54 2.37
C CYS A 85 -14.44 -4.80 2.69
#